data_632528790adf8845b7f1b84c4a08fdfe
#
_entry.id   632528790adf8845b7f1b84c4a08fdfe
#
_cell.length_a   1.000
_cell.length_b   1.000
_cell.length_c   1.000
_cell.angle_alpha   90.00
_cell.angle_beta   90.00
_cell.angle_gamma   90.00
#
_symmetry.space_group_name_H-M   'P 1'
#
loop_
_entity.id
_entity.type
_entity.pdbx_description
1 polymer ?
#
loop_
_entity_poly.entity_id
_entity_poly.type
_entity_poly.pdbx_seq_one_letter_code
_entity_poly.pdbx_strand_id
1 'polypeptide(L)'
;LVTSITIAGIAAYFSVIGMATIFAGAYIGTIVMMTALEVGKLVTAAYLHLVWDKLNYLKYYLLTSVGVLMLITSLGIFGYLSKANIETTLVGDGNNLELSIIDTRIKAEESKIERLQDRLSGLDLVVTTGRPQDRNYINRVQREERLQIATDIDVSLDLISEYTEQKLPIQRRQLEQESKIGPIKYVAEVIYGEDESVKYLDNAVRWVIYALIFVFDPLAVLLLVS
;
A
#
# COMPACT_ATOMS: atom_id res chain seq x y z
N LEU A 1 -14.93 34.59 -1.73
CA LEU A 1 -16.16 33.83 -1.91
C LEU A 1 -15.95 32.55 -2.77
N VAL A 2 -15.44 32.69 -4.03
CA VAL A 2 -15.21 31.52 -4.91
C VAL A 2 -14.27 30.50 -4.24
N THR A 3 -13.13 30.95 -3.71
CA THR A 3 -12.15 30.10 -3.04
C THR A 3 -12.73 29.37 -1.82
N SER A 4 -13.54 30.10 -1.03
CA SER A 4 -14.21 29.53 0.16
C SER A 4 -15.18 28.42 -0.20
N ILE A 5 -16.00 28.63 -1.24
CA ILE A 5 -16.96 27.63 -1.74
C ILE A 5 -16.21 26.42 -2.30
N THR A 6 -15.10 26.63 -3.01
CA THR A 6 -14.29 25.54 -3.55
C THR A 6 -13.69 24.68 -2.43
N ILE A 7 -13.09 25.29 -1.41
CA ILE A 7 -12.51 24.57 -0.25
C ILE A 7 -13.59 23.81 0.49
N ALA A 8 -14.74 24.45 0.77
CA ALA A 8 -15.87 23.82 1.42
C ALA A 8 -16.43 22.62 0.61
N GLY A 9 -16.53 22.77 -0.71
CA GLY A 9 -16.97 21.71 -1.61
C GLY A 9 -16.03 20.51 -1.64
N ILE A 10 -14.71 20.76 -1.65
CA ILE A 10 -13.69 19.68 -1.59
C ILE A 10 -13.74 18.97 -0.24
N ALA A 11 -13.80 19.71 0.86
CA ALA A 11 -13.89 19.13 2.20
C ALA A 11 -15.17 18.29 2.36
N ALA A 12 -16.31 18.80 1.88
CA ALA A 12 -17.58 18.09 1.88
C ALA A 12 -17.51 16.80 1.04
N TYR A 13 -16.90 16.85 -0.14
CA TYR A 13 -16.71 15.66 -0.98
C TYR A 13 -15.93 14.58 -0.25
N PHE A 14 -14.76 14.91 0.32
CA PHE A 14 -13.94 13.93 1.04
C PHE A 14 -14.65 13.39 2.28
N SER A 15 -15.35 14.24 3.01
CA SER A 15 -16.15 13.87 4.19
C SER A 15 -17.26 12.87 3.82
N VAL A 16 -18.07 13.19 2.80
CA VAL A 16 -19.22 12.37 2.38
C VAL A 16 -18.76 11.03 1.81
N ILE A 17 -17.82 11.03 0.86
CA ILE A 17 -17.32 9.80 0.24
C ILE A 17 -16.55 8.94 1.25
N GLY A 18 -15.75 9.56 2.11
CA GLY A 18 -15.00 8.86 3.14
C GLY A 18 -15.93 8.12 4.11
N MET A 19 -16.95 8.79 4.61
CA MET A 19 -17.94 8.14 5.48
C MET A 19 -18.73 7.04 4.75
N ALA A 20 -19.10 7.27 3.49
CA ALA A 20 -19.78 6.25 2.67
C ALA A 20 -18.90 5.00 2.45
N THR A 21 -17.57 5.14 2.39
CA THR A 21 -16.67 3.98 2.28
C THR A 21 -16.54 3.20 3.58
N ILE A 22 -16.63 3.88 4.74
CA ILE A 22 -16.66 3.21 6.05
C ILE A 22 -17.95 2.38 6.21
N PHE A 23 -19.08 2.91 5.74
CA PHE A 23 -20.39 2.25 5.80
C PHE A 23 -20.79 1.68 4.43
N ALA A 24 -19.94 0.86 3.84
CA ALA A 24 -20.13 0.33 2.46
C ALA A 24 -21.47 -0.40 2.27
N GLY A 25 -22.00 -1.07 3.30
CA GLY A 25 -23.30 -1.74 3.26
C GLY A 25 -24.50 -0.79 3.16
N ALA A 26 -24.34 0.50 3.51
CA ALA A 26 -25.37 1.53 3.43
C ALA A 26 -24.91 2.74 2.60
N TYR A 27 -24.12 2.49 1.55
CA TYR A 27 -23.37 3.51 0.80
C TYR A 27 -24.24 4.71 0.36
N ILE A 28 -25.36 4.48 -0.31
CA ILE A 28 -26.23 5.54 -0.81
C ILE A 28 -26.89 6.30 0.35
N GLY A 29 -27.38 5.58 1.37
CA GLY A 29 -27.97 6.20 2.55
C GLY A 29 -26.98 7.09 3.29
N THR A 30 -25.74 6.65 3.40
CA THR A 30 -24.67 7.42 4.02
C THR A 30 -24.35 8.69 3.22
N ILE A 31 -24.30 8.62 1.90
CA ILE A 31 -24.08 9.81 1.05
C ILE A 31 -25.18 10.85 1.31
N VAL A 32 -26.44 10.45 1.27
CA VAL A 32 -27.57 11.37 1.49
C VAL A 32 -27.51 12.00 2.89
N MET A 33 -27.28 11.18 3.92
CA MET A 33 -27.20 11.65 5.29
C MET A 33 -26.02 12.61 5.50
N MET A 34 -24.83 12.25 5.03
CA MET A 34 -23.63 13.06 5.20
C MET A 34 -23.70 14.36 4.41
N THR A 35 -24.28 14.34 3.20
CA THR A 35 -24.52 15.57 2.42
C THR A 35 -25.46 16.53 3.18
N ALA A 36 -26.52 16.02 3.78
CA ALA A 36 -27.41 16.84 4.61
C ALA A 36 -26.71 17.41 5.84
N LEU A 37 -25.82 16.63 6.50
CA LEU A 37 -25.04 17.10 7.64
C LEU A 37 -24.01 18.18 7.26
N GLU A 38 -23.35 18.04 6.10
CA GLU A 38 -22.42 19.04 5.59
C GLU A 38 -23.12 20.38 5.29
N VAL A 39 -24.27 20.32 4.60
CA VAL A 39 -25.08 21.51 4.38
C VAL A 39 -25.56 22.11 5.70
N GLY A 40 -26.04 21.29 6.62
CA GLY A 40 -26.48 21.70 7.94
C GLY A 40 -25.38 22.38 8.74
N LYS A 41 -24.15 21.86 8.71
CA LYS A 41 -22.97 22.47 9.35
C LYS A 41 -22.73 23.89 8.83
N LEU A 42 -22.69 24.08 7.51
CA LEU A 42 -22.42 25.37 6.89
C LEU A 42 -23.55 26.40 7.18
N VAL A 43 -24.80 25.96 7.05
CA VAL A 43 -25.98 26.81 7.37
C VAL A 43 -25.99 27.21 8.83
N THR A 44 -25.71 26.28 9.74
CA THR A 44 -25.69 26.58 11.19
C THR A 44 -24.56 27.53 11.55
N ALA A 45 -23.37 27.34 10.96
CA ALA A 45 -22.24 28.24 11.17
C ALA A 45 -22.52 29.66 10.66
N ALA A 46 -23.06 29.77 9.45
CA ALA A 46 -23.45 31.07 8.88
C ALA A 46 -24.54 31.74 9.72
N TYR A 47 -25.55 31.00 10.14
CA TYR A 47 -26.61 31.55 11.02
C TYR A 47 -26.03 32.02 12.35
N LEU A 48 -25.19 31.22 12.98
CA LEU A 48 -24.53 31.57 14.25
C LEU A 48 -23.74 32.86 14.15
N HIS A 49 -23.00 33.05 13.06
CA HIS A 49 -22.25 34.29 12.81
C HIS A 49 -23.19 35.51 12.67
N LEU A 50 -24.26 35.37 11.86
CA LEU A 50 -25.18 36.45 11.56
C LEU A 50 -25.94 36.97 12.79
N VAL A 51 -26.23 36.09 13.76
CA VAL A 51 -27.11 36.40 14.91
C VAL A 51 -26.35 36.34 16.24
N TRP A 52 -25.00 36.35 16.21
CA TRP A 52 -24.13 36.13 17.39
C TRP A 52 -24.47 37.03 18.58
N ASP A 53 -24.70 38.33 18.32
CA ASP A 53 -25.00 39.31 19.37
C ASP A 53 -26.43 39.25 19.90
N LYS A 54 -27.33 38.60 19.15
CA LYS A 54 -28.76 38.47 19.50
C LYS A 54 -29.10 37.19 20.27
N LEU A 55 -28.17 36.22 20.24
CA LEU A 55 -28.37 34.92 20.88
C LEU A 55 -27.73 34.88 22.27
N ASN A 56 -28.53 34.54 23.28
CA ASN A 56 -28.06 34.33 24.66
C ASN A 56 -27.45 32.92 24.80
N TYR A 57 -28.13 32.02 25.58
CA TYR A 57 -27.63 30.66 25.80
C TYR A 57 -27.65 29.78 24.54
N LEU A 58 -28.53 30.09 23.58
CA LEU A 58 -28.69 29.32 22.34
C LEU A 58 -27.40 29.32 21.48
N LYS A 59 -26.58 30.38 21.56
CA LYS A 59 -25.30 30.43 20.83
C LYS A 59 -24.31 29.33 21.25
N TYR A 60 -24.27 28.97 22.53
CA TYR A 60 -23.38 27.92 23.01
C TYR A 60 -23.84 26.54 22.54
N TYR A 61 -25.17 26.31 22.53
CA TYR A 61 -25.75 25.08 21.99
C TYR A 61 -25.45 24.92 20.47
N LEU A 62 -25.64 25.98 19.68
CA LEU A 62 -25.33 25.97 18.26
C LEU A 62 -23.83 25.78 18.01
N LEU A 63 -22.96 26.46 18.78
CA LEU A 63 -21.52 26.33 18.68
C LEU A 63 -21.05 24.89 18.97
N THR A 64 -21.56 24.27 20.03
CA THR A 64 -21.25 22.86 20.33
C THR A 64 -21.78 21.93 19.27
N SER A 65 -22.98 22.20 18.71
CA SER A 65 -23.55 21.41 17.61
C SER A 65 -22.66 21.46 16.35
N VAL A 66 -22.21 22.65 15.95
CA VAL A 66 -21.26 22.81 14.84
C VAL A 66 -19.95 22.07 15.12
N GLY A 67 -19.41 22.17 16.34
CA GLY A 67 -18.19 21.45 16.74
C GLY A 67 -18.36 19.93 16.64
N VAL A 68 -19.49 19.40 17.10
CA VAL A 68 -19.78 17.95 16.98
C VAL A 68 -19.93 17.53 15.51
N LEU A 69 -20.62 18.34 14.69
CA LEU A 69 -20.74 18.08 13.26
C LEU A 69 -19.35 18.09 12.58
N MET A 70 -18.48 19.04 12.92
CA MET A 70 -17.10 19.06 12.43
C MET A 70 -16.34 17.80 12.79
N LEU A 71 -16.46 17.31 14.02
CA LEU A 71 -15.81 16.04 14.41
C LEU A 71 -16.31 14.85 13.60
N ILE A 72 -17.63 14.76 13.39
CA ILE A 72 -18.22 13.68 12.58
C ILE A 72 -17.75 13.75 11.13
N THR A 73 -17.75 14.94 10.53
CA THR A 73 -17.34 15.12 9.14
C THR A 73 -15.84 14.93 8.95
N SER A 74 -15.02 15.29 9.94
CA SER A 74 -13.58 15.03 9.98
C SER A 74 -13.27 13.53 9.97
N LEU A 75 -14.07 12.69 10.63
CA LEU A 75 -13.94 11.22 10.54
C LEU A 75 -14.15 10.72 9.10
N GLY A 76 -15.04 11.34 8.34
CA GLY A 76 -15.21 11.02 6.92
C GLY A 76 -13.96 11.32 6.10
N ILE A 77 -13.37 12.52 6.27
CA ILE A 77 -12.12 12.89 5.58
C ILE A 77 -11.00 11.92 5.96
N PHE A 78 -10.86 11.61 7.25
CA PHE A 78 -9.90 10.61 7.73
C PHE A 78 -10.11 9.25 7.06
N GLY A 79 -11.35 8.77 6.99
CA GLY A 79 -11.71 7.50 6.35
C GLY A 79 -11.32 7.46 4.88
N TYR A 80 -11.57 8.54 4.12
CA TYR A 80 -11.21 8.65 2.72
C TYR A 80 -9.69 8.58 2.50
N LEU A 81 -8.94 9.39 3.22
CA LEU A 81 -7.49 9.47 3.09
C LEU A 81 -6.79 8.20 3.60
N SER A 82 -7.27 7.63 4.72
CA SER A 82 -6.77 6.35 5.23
C SER A 82 -7.01 5.19 4.26
N LYS A 83 -8.20 5.14 3.63
CA LYS A 83 -8.49 4.11 2.63
C LYS A 83 -7.52 4.18 1.46
N ALA A 84 -7.27 5.38 0.93
CA ALA A 84 -6.33 5.58 -0.17
C ALA A 84 -4.91 5.09 0.20
N ASN A 85 -4.48 5.33 1.44
CA ASN A 85 -3.19 4.85 1.93
C ASN A 85 -3.18 3.32 2.09
N ILE A 86 -4.22 2.73 2.68
CA ILE A 86 -4.32 1.27 2.88
C ILE A 86 -4.30 0.54 1.54
N GLU A 87 -5.06 1.01 0.54
CA GLU A 87 -5.06 0.41 -0.80
C GLU A 87 -3.65 0.41 -1.42
N THR A 88 -2.88 1.49 -1.23
CA THR A 88 -1.50 1.56 -1.72
C THR A 88 -0.59 0.58 -0.98
N THR A 89 -0.73 0.46 0.34
CA THR A 89 0.07 -0.46 1.17
C THR A 89 -0.24 -1.93 0.86
N LEU A 90 -1.52 -2.29 0.74
CA LEU A 90 -1.93 -3.67 0.44
C LEU A 90 -1.40 -4.17 -0.91
N VAL A 91 -1.35 -3.31 -1.93
CA VAL A 91 -0.75 -3.68 -3.23
C VAL A 91 0.76 -3.87 -3.08
N GLY A 92 1.44 -3.07 -2.26
CA GLY A 92 2.86 -3.25 -1.94
C GLY A 92 3.15 -4.59 -1.26
N ASP A 93 2.38 -4.94 -0.25
CA ASP A 93 2.51 -6.20 0.47
C ASP A 93 2.21 -7.41 -0.44
N GLY A 94 1.21 -7.29 -1.32
CA GLY A 94 0.91 -8.30 -2.33
C GLY A 94 2.09 -8.54 -3.28
N ASN A 95 2.71 -7.48 -3.80
CA ASN A 95 3.88 -7.60 -4.67
C ASN A 95 5.07 -8.23 -3.94
N ASN A 96 5.32 -7.87 -2.68
CA ASN A 96 6.39 -8.46 -1.87
C ASN A 96 6.18 -9.96 -1.66
N LEU A 97 4.94 -10.39 -1.41
CA LEU A 97 4.60 -11.80 -1.27
C LEU A 97 4.82 -12.56 -2.59
N GLU A 98 4.33 -12.03 -3.72
CA GLU A 98 4.56 -12.64 -5.04
C GLU A 98 6.06 -12.78 -5.34
N LEU A 99 6.86 -11.74 -5.10
CA LEU A 99 8.31 -11.78 -5.27
C LEU A 99 8.96 -12.85 -4.40
N SER A 100 8.56 -12.96 -3.13
CA SER A 100 9.11 -13.95 -2.21
C SER A 100 8.82 -15.40 -2.64
N ILE A 101 7.63 -15.63 -3.22
CA ILE A 101 7.24 -16.95 -3.76
C ILE A 101 8.10 -17.28 -4.98
N ILE A 102 8.28 -16.33 -5.91
CA ILE A 102 9.12 -16.53 -7.10
C ILE A 102 10.57 -16.77 -6.69
N ASP A 103 11.12 -16.00 -5.76
CA ASP A 103 12.48 -16.18 -5.27
C ASP A 103 12.68 -17.54 -4.59
N THR A 104 11.67 -18.03 -3.89
CA THR A 104 11.69 -19.36 -3.29
C THR A 104 11.72 -20.46 -4.36
N ARG A 105 10.97 -20.29 -5.46
CA ARG A 105 10.98 -21.22 -6.60
C ARG A 105 12.33 -21.22 -7.31
N ILE A 106 12.90 -20.04 -7.58
CA ILE A 106 14.24 -19.91 -8.18
C ILE A 106 15.26 -20.64 -7.31
N LYS A 107 15.29 -20.39 -6.01
CA LYS A 107 16.22 -21.06 -5.08
C LYS A 107 16.04 -22.57 -5.04
N ALA A 108 14.80 -23.06 -5.19
CA ALA A 108 14.55 -24.49 -5.23
C ALA A 108 15.15 -25.13 -6.48
N GLU A 109 15.03 -24.50 -7.67
CA GLU A 109 15.63 -24.97 -8.90
C GLU A 109 17.17 -24.83 -8.86
N GLU A 110 17.72 -23.74 -8.33
CA GLU A 110 19.17 -23.59 -8.10
C GLU A 110 19.74 -24.71 -7.23
N SER A 111 19.07 -25.03 -6.12
CA SER A 111 19.48 -26.12 -5.24
C SER A 111 19.34 -27.50 -5.91
N LYS A 112 18.41 -27.64 -6.85
CA LYS A 112 18.29 -28.85 -7.66
C LYS A 112 19.46 -28.98 -8.63
N ILE A 113 19.82 -27.90 -9.31
CA ILE A 113 20.99 -27.85 -10.20
C ILE A 113 22.26 -28.19 -9.43
N GLU A 114 22.47 -27.61 -8.24
CA GLU A 114 23.63 -27.90 -7.40
C GLU A 114 23.72 -29.41 -7.07
N ARG A 115 22.62 -30.02 -6.63
CA ARG A 115 22.60 -31.48 -6.37
C ARG A 115 22.90 -32.31 -7.62
N LEU A 116 22.42 -31.91 -8.81
CA LEU A 116 22.67 -32.58 -10.06
C LEU A 116 24.14 -32.44 -10.49
N GLN A 117 24.74 -31.28 -10.30
CA GLN A 117 26.16 -31.04 -10.54
C GLN A 117 27.07 -31.85 -9.61
N ASP A 118 26.70 -31.95 -8.34
CA ASP A 118 27.40 -32.81 -7.37
C ASP A 118 27.34 -34.27 -7.78
N ARG A 119 26.19 -34.73 -8.29
CA ARG A 119 26.03 -36.08 -8.81
C ARG A 119 26.90 -36.33 -10.05
N LEU A 120 26.96 -35.35 -11.00
CA LEU A 120 27.89 -35.42 -12.14
C LEU A 120 29.34 -35.52 -11.68
N SER A 121 29.73 -34.71 -10.73
CA SER A 121 31.09 -34.73 -10.14
C SER A 121 31.42 -36.08 -9.52
N GLY A 122 30.45 -36.70 -8.83
CA GLY A 122 30.57 -38.04 -8.31
C GLY A 122 30.76 -39.13 -9.40
N LEU A 123 30.03 -39.01 -10.51
CA LEU A 123 30.19 -39.89 -11.68
C LEU A 123 31.56 -39.72 -12.32
N ASP A 124 32.08 -38.50 -12.41
CA ASP A 124 33.41 -38.22 -12.94
C ASP A 124 34.52 -38.78 -12.06
N LEU A 125 34.35 -38.71 -10.73
CA LEU A 125 35.29 -39.30 -9.80
C LEU A 125 35.43 -40.81 -9.98
N VAL A 126 34.30 -41.50 -10.18
CA VAL A 126 34.29 -42.96 -10.44
C VAL A 126 35.06 -43.30 -11.70
N VAL A 127 34.94 -42.51 -12.77
CA VAL A 127 35.69 -42.70 -14.03
C VAL A 127 37.19 -42.42 -13.83
N THR A 128 37.54 -41.41 -13.06
CA THR A 128 38.95 -41.02 -12.88
C THR A 128 39.71 -41.97 -11.93
N THR A 129 39.05 -42.46 -10.90
CA THR A 129 39.64 -43.40 -9.91
C THR A 129 39.58 -44.86 -10.34
N GLY A 130 38.71 -45.21 -11.31
CA GLY A 130 38.61 -46.57 -11.85
C GLY A 130 39.84 -47.02 -12.63
N ARG A 131 39.98 -48.35 -12.80
CA ARG A 131 41.09 -48.90 -13.57
C ARG A 131 41.00 -48.43 -15.03
N PRO A 132 42.13 -48.12 -15.68
CA PRO A 132 42.14 -47.62 -17.05
C PRO A 132 41.39 -48.50 -18.06
N GLN A 133 41.37 -49.81 -17.81
CA GLN A 133 40.71 -50.81 -18.66
C GLN A 133 39.19 -50.74 -18.61
N ASP A 134 38.63 -50.28 -17.48
CA ASP A 134 37.19 -50.24 -17.22
C ASP A 134 36.53 -48.90 -17.60
N ARG A 135 37.32 -47.87 -17.87
CA ARG A 135 36.84 -46.50 -18.16
C ARG A 135 35.82 -46.43 -19.30
N ASN A 136 36.09 -47.17 -20.39
CA ASN A 136 35.18 -47.18 -21.54
C ASN A 136 33.85 -47.90 -21.24
N TYR A 137 33.86 -48.89 -20.37
CA TYR A 137 32.68 -49.58 -19.91
C TYR A 137 31.87 -48.69 -18.96
N ILE A 138 32.53 -48.09 -17.98
CA ILE A 138 31.91 -47.18 -17.01
C ILE A 138 31.26 -46.00 -17.76
N ASN A 139 31.94 -45.36 -18.69
CA ASN A 139 31.40 -44.26 -19.50
C ASN A 139 30.17 -44.66 -20.32
N ARG A 140 30.12 -45.89 -20.84
CA ARG A 140 28.93 -46.37 -21.56
C ARG A 140 27.74 -46.60 -20.64
N VAL A 141 27.96 -47.18 -19.47
CA VAL A 141 26.90 -47.41 -18.48
C VAL A 141 26.36 -46.11 -17.90
N GLN A 142 27.23 -45.14 -17.66
CA GLN A 142 26.84 -43.83 -17.11
C GLN A 142 26.28 -42.85 -18.16
N ARG A 143 26.33 -43.19 -19.45
CA ARG A 143 25.95 -42.25 -20.53
C ARG A 143 24.52 -41.76 -20.44
N GLU A 144 23.58 -42.66 -20.19
CA GLU A 144 22.16 -42.32 -20.08
C GLU A 144 21.89 -41.45 -18.85
N GLU A 145 22.47 -41.81 -17.70
CA GLU A 145 22.35 -41.02 -16.47
C GLU A 145 22.91 -39.59 -16.64
N ARG A 146 24.07 -39.47 -17.29
CA ARG A 146 24.67 -38.14 -17.60
C ARG A 146 23.79 -37.30 -18.53
N LEU A 147 23.21 -37.94 -19.56
CA LEU A 147 22.31 -37.23 -20.48
C LEU A 147 21.04 -36.80 -19.76
N GLN A 148 20.50 -37.62 -18.89
CA GLN A 148 19.32 -37.29 -18.10
C GLN A 148 19.60 -36.11 -17.14
N ILE A 149 20.74 -36.14 -16.42
CA ILE A 149 21.17 -35.07 -15.55
C ILE A 149 21.35 -33.73 -16.34
N ALA A 150 21.98 -33.81 -17.52
CA ALA A 150 22.15 -32.62 -18.36
C ALA A 150 20.80 -32.06 -18.79
N THR A 151 19.86 -32.88 -19.22
CA THR A 151 18.51 -32.48 -19.59
C THR A 151 17.75 -31.90 -18.38
N ASP A 152 17.86 -32.49 -17.20
CA ASP A 152 17.22 -32.00 -15.98
C ASP A 152 17.79 -30.62 -15.55
N ILE A 153 19.10 -30.37 -15.77
CA ILE A 153 19.74 -29.07 -15.55
C ILE A 153 19.20 -28.05 -16.53
N ASP A 154 19.11 -28.40 -17.83
CA ASP A 154 18.60 -27.48 -18.87
C ASP A 154 17.13 -27.10 -18.56
N VAL A 155 16.28 -28.06 -18.19
CA VAL A 155 14.89 -27.80 -17.78
C VAL A 155 14.84 -26.87 -16.57
N SER A 156 15.71 -27.05 -15.57
CA SER A 156 15.76 -26.21 -14.40
C SER A 156 16.24 -24.78 -14.72
N LEU A 157 17.19 -24.63 -15.67
CA LEU A 157 17.63 -23.32 -16.16
C LEU A 157 16.53 -22.60 -16.93
N ASP A 158 15.77 -23.30 -17.76
CA ASP A 158 14.62 -22.73 -18.48
C ASP A 158 13.54 -22.24 -17.48
N LEU A 159 13.25 -23.03 -16.44
CA LEU A 159 12.32 -22.62 -15.39
C LEU A 159 12.81 -21.39 -14.61
N ILE A 160 14.10 -21.30 -14.29
CA ILE A 160 14.68 -20.10 -13.65
C ILE A 160 14.55 -18.88 -14.55
N SER A 161 14.78 -19.04 -15.86
CA SER A 161 14.58 -17.97 -16.83
C SER A 161 13.13 -17.50 -16.85
N GLU A 162 12.17 -18.42 -16.93
CA GLU A 162 10.73 -18.11 -16.90
C GLU A 162 10.33 -17.40 -15.60
N TYR A 163 10.76 -17.87 -14.44
CA TYR A 163 10.49 -17.22 -13.16
C TYR A 163 11.13 -15.83 -13.07
N THR A 164 12.30 -15.65 -13.65
CA THR A 164 12.96 -14.34 -13.71
C THR A 164 12.18 -13.36 -14.58
N GLU A 165 11.65 -13.81 -15.71
CA GLU A 165 10.78 -13.00 -16.56
C GLU A 165 9.46 -12.63 -15.83
N GLN A 166 8.86 -13.56 -15.08
CA GLN A 166 7.68 -13.28 -14.27
C GLN A 166 7.96 -12.26 -13.15
N LYS A 167 9.17 -12.22 -12.62
CA LYS A 167 9.60 -11.28 -11.57
C LYS A 167 9.65 -9.83 -12.04
N LEU A 168 10.07 -9.57 -13.28
CA LEU A 168 10.28 -8.22 -13.81
C LEU A 168 9.05 -7.30 -13.74
N PRO A 169 7.84 -7.71 -14.17
CA PRO A 169 6.67 -6.85 -14.10
C PRO A 169 6.24 -6.55 -12.65
N ILE A 170 6.48 -7.48 -11.72
CA ILE A 170 6.17 -7.29 -10.31
C ILE A 170 7.13 -6.27 -9.69
N GLN A 171 8.42 -6.37 -9.99
CA GLN A 171 9.42 -5.39 -9.54
C GLN A 171 9.13 -3.99 -10.07
N ARG A 172 8.69 -3.85 -11.33
CA ARG A 172 8.28 -2.54 -11.88
C ARG A 172 7.09 -1.96 -11.11
N ARG A 173 6.07 -2.77 -10.82
CA ARG A 173 4.92 -2.33 -10.01
C ARG A 173 5.35 -1.91 -8.60
N GLN A 174 6.30 -2.61 -7.99
CA GLN A 174 6.86 -2.25 -6.69
C GLN A 174 7.56 -0.89 -6.73
N LEU A 175 8.44 -0.65 -7.71
CA LEU A 175 9.13 0.63 -7.88
C LEU A 175 8.16 1.80 -8.10
N GLU A 176 7.10 1.59 -8.88
CA GLU A 176 6.05 2.61 -9.06
C GLU A 176 5.35 2.95 -7.73
N GLN A 177 5.13 1.96 -6.88
CA GLN A 177 4.53 2.17 -5.56
C GLN A 177 5.48 2.84 -4.58
N GLU A 178 6.74 2.42 -4.53
CA GLU A 178 7.76 3.07 -3.72
C GLU A 178 7.89 4.55 -4.08
N SER A 179 7.78 4.89 -5.36
CA SER A 179 7.73 6.27 -5.83
C SER A 179 6.53 7.06 -5.27
N LYS A 180 5.37 6.43 -5.08
CA LYS A 180 4.17 7.07 -4.51
C LYS A 180 4.27 7.25 -3.00
N ILE A 181 4.95 6.34 -2.31
CA ILE A 181 5.14 6.37 -0.85
C ILE A 181 6.32 7.28 -0.46
N GLY A 182 7.24 7.53 -1.38
CA GLY A 182 8.45 8.34 -1.15
C GLY A 182 8.22 9.66 -0.41
N PRO A 183 7.28 10.53 -0.82
CA PRO A 183 7.03 11.79 -0.12
C PRO A 183 6.65 11.62 1.35
N ILE A 184 5.86 10.59 1.68
CA ILE A 184 5.45 10.31 3.07
C ILE A 184 6.63 9.75 3.88
N LYS A 185 7.52 8.99 3.25
CA LYS A 185 8.73 8.52 3.90
C LYS A 185 9.61 9.67 4.39
N TYR A 186 9.79 10.73 3.58
CA TYR A 186 10.51 11.93 4.01
C TYR A 186 9.85 12.63 5.22
N VAL A 187 8.52 12.65 5.27
CA VAL A 187 7.80 13.19 6.44
C VAL A 187 8.06 12.31 7.67
N ALA A 188 8.06 10.99 7.51
CA ALA A 188 8.39 10.07 8.59
C ALA A 188 9.83 10.25 9.09
N GLU A 189 10.79 10.44 8.19
CA GLU A 189 12.20 10.72 8.52
C GLU A 189 12.36 12.00 9.33
N VAL A 190 11.63 13.05 8.98
CA VAL A 190 11.64 14.33 9.70
C VAL A 190 11.06 14.20 11.11
N ILE A 191 10.02 13.40 11.30
CA ILE A 191 9.32 13.26 12.59
C ILE A 191 10.00 12.26 13.52
N TYR A 192 10.45 11.11 12.98
CA TYR A 192 10.92 9.95 13.75
C TYR A 192 12.40 9.63 13.57
N GLY A 193 13.09 10.32 12.65
CA GLY A 193 14.47 10.03 12.29
C GLY A 193 14.61 8.95 11.22
N GLU A 194 15.79 8.90 10.59
CA GLU A 194 16.07 8.05 9.43
C GLU A 194 15.95 6.55 9.75
N ASP A 195 16.47 6.13 10.91
CA ASP A 195 16.52 4.72 11.34
C ASP A 195 15.14 4.12 11.66
N GLU A 196 14.18 4.94 12.10
CA GLU A 196 12.86 4.48 12.53
C GLU A 196 11.75 4.84 11.53
N SER A 197 12.04 5.59 10.47
CA SER A 197 11.07 6.11 9.50
C SER A 197 10.19 5.04 8.88
N VAL A 198 10.75 3.89 8.52
CA VAL A 198 10.01 2.76 7.91
C VAL A 198 9.03 2.14 8.90
N LYS A 199 9.43 1.99 10.17
CA LYS A 199 8.61 1.40 11.22
C LYS A 199 7.39 2.26 11.58
N TYR A 200 7.55 3.59 11.51
CA TYR A 200 6.51 4.55 11.88
C TYR A 200 5.85 5.24 10.68
N LEU A 201 5.99 4.66 9.48
CA LEU A 201 5.43 5.23 8.25
C LEU A 201 3.90 5.45 8.36
N ASP A 202 3.16 4.47 8.87
CA ASP A 202 1.72 4.58 9.09
C ASP A 202 1.35 5.70 10.07
N ASN A 203 2.17 5.89 11.10
CA ASN A 203 1.95 6.98 12.05
C ASN A 203 2.20 8.34 11.40
N ALA A 204 3.23 8.47 10.56
CA ALA A 204 3.50 9.70 9.80
C ALA A 204 2.34 10.02 8.86
N VAL A 205 1.79 9.03 8.14
CA VAL A 205 0.58 9.18 7.33
C VAL A 205 -0.58 9.73 8.15
N ARG A 206 -0.85 9.15 9.32
CA ARG A 206 -1.93 9.61 10.22
C ARG A 206 -1.71 11.05 10.66
N TRP A 207 -0.49 11.45 10.99
CA TRP A 207 -0.17 12.83 11.35
C TRP A 207 -0.42 13.81 10.20
N VAL A 208 -0.04 13.45 8.97
CA VAL A 208 -0.33 14.26 7.78
C VAL A 208 -1.85 14.38 7.58
N ILE A 209 -2.59 13.28 7.71
CA ILE A 209 -4.05 13.29 7.60
C ILE A 209 -4.67 14.20 8.66
N TYR A 210 -4.24 14.11 9.93
CA TYR A 210 -4.74 14.99 11.00
C TYR A 210 -4.43 16.46 10.74
N ALA A 211 -3.23 16.77 10.24
CA ALA A 211 -2.87 18.13 9.88
C ALA A 211 -3.76 18.68 8.76
N LEU A 212 -4.02 17.86 7.73
CA LEU A 212 -4.92 18.24 6.63
C LEU A 212 -6.34 18.48 7.14
N ILE A 213 -6.89 17.59 7.95
CA ILE A 213 -8.22 17.74 8.54
C ILE A 213 -8.29 19.02 9.36
N PHE A 214 -7.31 19.26 10.23
CA PHE A 214 -7.28 20.42 11.11
C PHE A 214 -7.20 21.74 10.32
N VAL A 215 -6.56 21.74 9.16
CA VAL A 215 -6.47 22.94 8.31
C VAL A 215 -7.73 23.10 7.45
N PHE A 216 -8.17 22.05 6.75
CA PHE A 216 -9.23 22.18 5.74
C PHE A 216 -10.62 22.33 6.33
N ASP A 217 -11.00 21.58 7.36
CA ASP A 217 -12.37 21.59 7.88
C ASP A 217 -12.73 22.88 8.62
N PRO A 218 -11.93 23.38 9.59
CA PRO A 218 -12.17 24.69 10.19
C PRO A 218 -12.04 25.84 9.19
N LEU A 219 -11.06 25.75 8.26
CA LEU A 219 -10.84 26.80 7.26
C LEU A 219 -12.06 26.96 6.32
N ALA A 220 -12.66 25.83 5.90
CA ALA A 220 -13.86 25.84 5.08
C ALA A 220 -15.01 26.61 5.74
N VAL A 221 -15.23 26.39 7.04
CA VAL A 221 -16.27 27.07 7.82
C VAL A 221 -15.93 28.56 8.02
N LEU A 222 -14.68 28.86 8.43
CA LEU A 222 -14.25 30.23 8.68
C LEU A 222 -14.32 31.12 7.43
N LEU A 223 -13.85 30.60 6.29
CA LEU A 223 -13.88 31.34 5.02
C LEU A 223 -15.28 31.54 4.46
N LEU A 224 -16.23 30.69 4.78
CA LEU A 224 -17.62 30.85 4.34
C LEU A 224 -18.35 31.90 5.16
N VAL A 225 -17.95 32.08 6.44
CA VAL A 225 -18.58 32.96 7.41
C VAL A 225 -17.95 34.37 7.40
N SER A 226 -16.70 34.50 6.95
CA SER A 226 -16.02 35.79 6.76
C SER A 226 -16.50 36.54 5.52
#